data_05f07cbad8ce17cbb4db2a973f2819be
#
_entry.id   05f07cbad8ce17cbb4db2a973f2819be
#
_cell.length_a   1.000
_cell.length_b   1.000
_cell.length_c   1.000
_cell.angle_alpha   90.00
_cell.angle_beta   90.00
_cell.angle_gamma   90.00
#
_symmetry.space_group_name_H-M   'P 1'
#
loop_
_entity.id
_entity.type
_entity.pdbx_description
1 polymer ?
#
loop_
_entity_poly.entity_id
_entity_poly.type
_entity_poly.pdbx_seq_one_letter_code
_entity_poly.pdbx_strand_id
1 'polypeptide(L)'
;KLYCMLLLVGVAILLCSCSNKNAVADAERTVIDFSISDENQFIADLDDIYSSCQDMKCKTEEEKLNQTRTVIESMGSKGYIAVDVENQINMANAENAEMFLSEVAENRDAGCTILQVMYDKSFVRFDFKSGGNNVMITRRFYVRENNCFVEKNEENYKAYTWKYTDGYLFFERYRMGGYDGDSAYTALRVEPLDEKLRVLNRKYIKTIGYDSNNLFTTNWDESDMNKINYYDIYEALYKMKYGVSSPYSEEGVTYMIEGKLYEKVFQEYLPVSTDVLQHVNVYDVSRQMYQYRTRGMFDHSVTPLVPFPEVVDAEHNADGTITLIVNAVSEKDESGRLFTHKVTIKEKENDGFEYVSNDVLTMGKEGIYWYRDRLSDKEWQEHYGDTEKTITINQNGNVIDDSLLSDDEMENVKVN
;
A
#
# COMPACT_ATOMS: atom_id res chain seq x y z
N LYS A 1 15.97 -13.55 -47.62
CA LYS A 1 16.18 -15.01 -47.76
C LYS A 1 16.87 -15.50 -46.52
N LEU A 2 16.16 -16.14 -45.59
CA LEU A 2 16.40 -17.51 -45.14
C LEU A 2 15.37 -17.85 -44.03
N TYR A 3 14.54 -18.70 -44.36
CA TYR A 3 13.80 -19.82 -43.78
C TYR A 3 13.62 -19.90 -42.25
N CYS A 4 12.36 -19.71 -41.84
CA CYS A 4 11.73 -20.34 -40.70
C CYS A 4 11.74 -21.86 -40.87
N MET A 5 12.12 -22.56 -39.81
CA MET A 5 11.91 -24.02 -39.70
C MET A 5 11.06 -24.29 -38.45
N LEU A 6 9.75 -24.44 -38.69
CA LEU A 6 8.78 -24.96 -37.74
C LEU A 6 8.98 -26.48 -37.65
N LEU A 7 9.24 -26.98 -36.43
CA LEU A 7 9.19 -28.40 -36.12
C LEU A 7 7.82 -28.69 -35.48
N LEU A 8 6.92 -29.22 -36.31
CA LEU A 8 5.67 -29.87 -35.90
C LEU A 8 6.00 -31.30 -35.47
N VAL A 9 5.88 -31.60 -34.16
CA VAL A 9 5.87 -32.98 -33.68
C VAL A 9 4.40 -33.41 -33.64
N GLY A 10 4.04 -34.24 -34.61
CA GLY A 10 2.75 -34.92 -34.69
C GLY A 10 2.71 -36.08 -33.68
N VAL A 11 1.80 -36.03 -32.74
CA VAL A 11 1.46 -37.19 -31.90
C VAL A 11 0.37 -37.99 -32.61
N ALA A 12 0.73 -39.18 -33.06
CA ALA A 12 -0.20 -40.15 -33.62
C ALA A 12 -0.97 -40.82 -32.45
N ILE A 13 -2.27 -40.61 -32.41
CA ILE A 13 -3.19 -41.32 -31.51
C ILE A 13 -3.52 -42.68 -32.15
N LEU A 14 -2.96 -43.74 -31.59
CA LEU A 14 -3.39 -45.10 -31.87
C LEU A 14 -4.54 -45.48 -30.93
N LEU A 15 -5.75 -45.48 -31.48
CA LEU A 15 -6.91 -46.08 -30.80
C LEU A 15 -6.76 -47.60 -30.83
N CYS A 16 -6.36 -48.22 -29.73
CA CYS A 16 -6.59 -49.63 -29.47
C CYS A 16 -7.69 -49.77 -28.41
N SER A 17 -8.89 -50.09 -28.86
CA SER A 17 -9.96 -50.59 -28.08
C SER A 17 -9.62 -52.03 -27.63
N CYS A 18 -9.39 -52.22 -26.31
CA CYS A 18 -9.56 -53.51 -25.66
C CYS A 18 -10.09 -53.29 -24.28
N SER A 19 -11.31 -53.71 -24.10
CA SER A 19 -11.96 -53.83 -22.79
C SER A 19 -11.16 -54.76 -21.88
N ASN A 20 -10.58 -54.21 -20.81
CA ASN A 20 -10.21 -54.99 -19.64
C ASN A 20 -10.51 -54.16 -18.41
N LYS A 21 -11.50 -54.60 -17.66
CA LYS A 21 -11.76 -54.13 -16.28
C LYS A 21 -10.60 -54.62 -15.43
N ASN A 22 -9.56 -53.83 -15.36
CA ASN A 22 -8.59 -53.93 -14.27
C ASN A 22 -8.72 -52.65 -13.47
N ALA A 23 -9.07 -52.80 -12.22
CA ALA A 23 -8.98 -51.77 -11.22
C ALA A 23 -7.55 -51.18 -11.31
N VAL A 24 -7.44 -49.97 -11.83
CA VAL A 24 -6.25 -49.17 -11.59
C VAL A 24 -6.29 -48.94 -10.09
N ALA A 25 -5.38 -49.55 -9.36
CA ALA A 25 -5.12 -49.19 -7.99
C ALA A 25 -4.83 -47.71 -8.01
N ASP A 26 -5.69 -46.90 -7.37
CA ASP A 26 -5.36 -45.53 -7.02
C ASP A 26 -4.05 -45.64 -6.24
N ALA A 27 -2.95 -45.28 -6.87
CA ALA A 27 -1.71 -45.03 -6.18
C ALA A 27 -2.08 -43.94 -5.15
N GLU A 28 -2.01 -44.26 -3.87
CA GLU A 28 -2.23 -43.32 -2.78
C GLU A 28 -1.30 -42.14 -3.07
N ARG A 29 -1.87 -41.06 -3.64
CA ARG A 29 -1.15 -39.85 -3.87
C ARG A 29 -0.90 -39.22 -2.51
N THR A 30 0.35 -38.94 -2.20
CA THR A 30 0.70 -38.24 -0.96
C THR A 30 0.03 -36.88 -0.95
N VAL A 31 -0.78 -36.60 0.07
CA VAL A 31 -1.40 -35.30 0.30
C VAL A 31 -0.27 -34.30 0.57
N ILE A 32 -0.28 -33.18 -0.14
CA ILE A 32 0.66 -32.07 0.09
C ILE A 32 0.22 -31.35 1.37
N ASP A 33 1.11 -31.33 2.37
CA ASP A 33 0.84 -30.68 3.64
C ASP A 33 2.09 -29.94 4.14
N PHE A 34 2.03 -28.62 4.11
CA PHE A 34 3.03 -27.70 4.65
C PHE A 34 2.55 -27.05 5.96
N SER A 35 1.62 -27.69 6.66
CA SER A 35 1.12 -27.21 7.94
C SER A 35 2.14 -27.41 9.06
N ILE A 36 2.18 -26.47 9.99
CA ILE A 36 2.95 -26.62 11.23
C ILE A 36 2.25 -27.64 12.11
N SER A 37 2.87 -28.80 12.32
CA SER A 37 2.32 -29.92 13.08
C SER A 37 2.86 -30.03 14.50
N ASP A 38 4.09 -29.53 14.76
CA ASP A 38 4.70 -29.52 16.10
C ASP A 38 4.72 -28.09 16.66
N GLU A 39 3.73 -27.80 17.50
CA GLU A 39 3.57 -26.48 18.13
C GLU A 39 4.72 -26.14 19.09
N ASN A 40 5.25 -27.13 19.81
CA ASN A 40 6.34 -26.89 20.75
C ASN A 40 7.63 -26.52 20.00
N GLN A 41 7.94 -27.23 18.92
CA GLN A 41 9.09 -26.92 18.07
C GLN A 41 8.93 -25.54 17.42
N PHE A 42 7.73 -25.22 16.92
CA PHE A 42 7.43 -23.92 16.33
C PHE A 42 7.68 -22.77 17.30
N ILE A 43 7.16 -22.84 18.53
CA ILE A 43 7.38 -21.79 19.54
C ILE A 43 8.87 -21.70 19.93
N ALA A 44 9.57 -22.82 20.08
CA ALA A 44 10.99 -22.83 20.38
C ALA A 44 11.82 -22.17 19.24
N ASP A 45 11.47 -22.45 17.99
CA ASP A 45 12.11 -21.82 16.83
C ASP A 45 11.87 -20.31 16.77
N LEU A 46 10.65 -19.86 17.09
CA LEU A 46 10.35 -18.43 17.17
C LEU A 46 11.15 -17.73 18.27
N ASP A 47 11.23 -18.35 19.46
CA ASP A 47 12.01 -17.79 20.56
C ASP A 47 13.51 -17.65 20.19
N ASP A 48 14.08 -18.63 19.49
CA ASP A 48 15.44 -18.59 18.98
C ASP A 48 15.64 -17.46 17.94
N ILE A 49 14.76 -17.37 16.92
CA ILE A 49 14.79 -16.35 15.88
C ILE A 49 14.73 -14.95 16.50
N TYR A 50 13.74 -14.69 17.33
CA TYR A 50 13.55 -13.35 17.89
C TYR A 50 14.52 -13.00 19.00
N SER A 51 15.15 -13.98 19.66
CA SER A 51 16.22 -13.72 20.62
C SER A 51 17.46 -13.20 19.94
N SER A 52 17.76 -13.66 18.73
CA SER A 52 18.86 -13.16 17.92
C SER A 52 18.64 -11.72 17.40
N CYS A 53 17.37 -11.26 17.37
CA CYS A 53 16.97 -9.94 16.87
C CYS A 53 16.69 -8.92 17.99
N GLN A 54 17.13 -9.19 19.24
CA GLN A 54 16.57 -8.55 20.43
C GLN A 54 16.90 -7.07 20.65
N ASP A 55 17.99 -6.50 20.18
CA ASP A 55 18.47 -5.20 20.67
C ASP A 55 18.48 -4.04 19.66
N MET A 56 17.91 -4.20 18.48
CA MET A 56 17.80 -3.07 17.57
C MET A 56 16.58 -2.22 17.91
N LYS A 57 16.77 -1.11 18.59
CA LYS A 57 15.77 -0.04 18.64
C LYS A 57 15.72 0.59 17.24
N CYS A 58 14.91 0.01 16.38
CA CYS A 58 14.70 0.56 15.03
C CYS A 58 14.09 1.96 15.14
N LYS A 59 14.81 2.95 14.59
CA LYS A 59 14.41 4.36 14.62
C LYS A 59 13.75 4.78 13.32
N THR A 60 14.07 4.09 12.23
CA THR A 60 13.56 4.40 10.89
C THR A 60 12.71 3.25 10.36
N GLU A 61 11.84 3.54 9.41
CA GLU A 61 11.03 2.52 8.71
C GLU A 61 11.93 1.52 7.96
N GLU A 62 13.06 1.98 7.41
CA GLU A 62 14.01 1.09 6.74
C GLU A 62 14.68 0.11 7.71
N GLU A 63 15.05 0.57 8.91
CA GLU A 63 15.60 -0.32 9.95
C GLU A 63 14.58 -1.37 10.38
N LYS A 64 13.29 -0.99 10.52
CA LYS A 64 12.20 -1.92 10.83
C LYS A 64 12.02 -2.95 9.71
N LEU A 65 12.00 -2.51 8.45
CA LEU A 65 11.89 -3.39 7.28
C LEU A 65 13.05 -4.39 7.24
N ASN A 66 14.29 -3.94 7.44
CA ASN A 66 15.47 -4.80 7.44
C ASN A 66 15.45 -5.81 8.60
N GLN A 67 14.98 -5.41 9.79
CA GLN A 67 14.79 -6.33 10.91
C GLN A 67 13.72 -7.38 10.58
N THR A 68 12.59 -6.97 10.02
CA THR A 68 11.51 -7.90 9.59
C THR A 68 12.01 -8.84 8.51
N ARG A 69 12.83 -8.37 7.56
CA ARG A 69 13.50 -9.20 6.55
C ARG A 69 14.33 -10.30 7.19
N THR A 70 15.18 -9.95 8.18
CA THR A 70 15.99 -10.92 8.91
C THR A 70 15.15 -11.99 9.61
N VAL A 71 14.02 -11.60 10.20
CA VAL A 71 13.07 -12.53 10.83
C VAL A 71 12.47 -13.48 9.79
N ILE A 72 11.98 -12.96 8.66
CA ILE A 72 11.37 -13.77 7.58
C ILE A 72 12.40 -14.74 6.98
N GLU A 73 13.62 -14.28 6.70
CA GLU A 73 14.69 -15.15 6.20
C GLU A 73 15.08 -16.24 7.21
N SER A 74 15.09 -15.92 8.50
CA SER A 74 15.35 -16.89 9.57
C SER A 74 14.21 -17.91 9.68
N MET A 75 12.96 -17.48 9.58
CA MET A 75 11.78 -18.40 9.50
C MET A 75 11.88 -19.30 8.28
N GLY A 76 12.24 -18.75 7.12
CA GLY A 76 12.45 -19.49 5.89
C GLY A 76 13.53 -20.56 6.01
N SER A 77 14.64 -20.26 6.69
CA SER A 77 15.73 -21.21 6.91
C SER A 77 15.33 -22.41 7.79
N LYS A 78 14.30 -22.25 8.59
CA LYS A 78 13.70 -23.33 9.40
C LYS A 78 12.55 -24.05 8.68
N GLY A 79 12.25 -23.67 7.42
CA GLY A 79 11.24 -24.31 6.57
C GLY A 79 9.84 -23.69 6.66
N TYR A 80 9.67 -22.59 7.42
CA TYR A 80 8.37 -21.90 7.51
C TYR A 80 8.13 -21.03 6.28
N ILE A 81 6.85 -20.88 5.88
CA ILE A 81 6.42 -19.94 4.87
C ILE A 81 6.07 -18.65 5.59
N ALA A 82 6.74 -17.54 5.23
CA ALA A 82 6.58 -16.27 5.94
C ALA A 82 6.66 -15.08 4.98
N VAL A 83 5.84 -14.05 5.23
CA VAL A 83 5.82 -12.77 4.48
C VAL A 83 5.55 -11.63 5.46
N ASP A 84 5.90 -10.39 5.11
CA ASP A 84 5.56 -9.21 5.93
C ASP A 84 4.14 -8.70 5.64
N VAL A 85 3.58 -8.00 6.63
CA VAL A 85 2.21 -7.47 6.55
C VAL A 85 1.98 -6.50 5.40
N GLU A 86 3.00 -5.77 4.97
CA GLU A 86 2.90 -4.79 3.88
C GLU A 86 3.37 -5.33 2.52
N ASN A 87 3.68 -6.62 2.42
CA ASN A 87 4.15 -7.28 1.20
C ASN A 87 5.41 -6.64 0.60
N GLN A 88 6.28 -6.04 1.44
CA GLN A 88 7.52 -5.39 1.02
C GLN A 88 8.73 -6.33 0.98
N ILE A 89 8.57 -7.57 1.42
CA ILE A 89 9.60 -8.61 1.46
C ILE A 89 9.09 -9.82 0.71
N ASN A 90 9.94 -10.48 -0.07
CA ASN A 90 9.55 -11.71 -0.74
C ASN A 90 9.18 -12.79 0.27
N MET A 91 8.12 -13.52 -0.02
CA MET A 91 7.70 -14.65 0.80
C MET A 91 8.81 -15.69 0.88
N ALA A 92 9.20 -16.07 2.08
CA ALA A 92 10.12 -17.17 2.28
C ALA A 92 9.41 -18.50 1.98
N ASN A 93 10.09 -19.42 1.28
CA ASN A 93 9.55 -20.71 0.83
C ASN A 93 8.23 -20.57 0.03
N ALA A 94 8.16 -19.56 -0.83
CA ALA A 94 6.98 -19.26 -1.66
C ALA A 94 6.55 -20.45 -2.52
N GLU A 95 7.50 -21.28 -2.98
CA GLU A 95 7.25 -22.49 -3.76
C GLU A 95 6.32 -23.48 -3.05
N ASN A 96 6.38 -23.57 -1.71
CA ASN A 96 5.49 -24.41 -0.93
C ASN A 96 4.06 -23.85 -0.91
N ALA A 97 3.93 -22.52 -0.83
CA ALA A 97 2.63 -21.86 -0.95
C ALA A 97 2.04 -22.06 -2.36
N GLU A 98 2.86 -21.91 -3.43
CA GLU A 98 2.43 -22.13 -4.82
C GLU A 98 1.96 -23.58 -5.04
N MET A 99 2.68 -24.57 -4.48
CA MET A 99 2.27 -25.98 -4.53
C MET A 99 0.91 -26.19 -3.86
N PHE A 100 0.70 -25.64 -2.66
CA PHE A 100 -0.59 -25.67 -1.98
C PHE A 100 -1.69 -25.01 -2.82
N LEU A 101 -1.45 -23.82 -3.38
CA LEU A 101 -2.42 -23.11 -4.23
C LEU A 101 -2.78 -23.91 -5.49
N SER A 102 -1.82 -24.63 -6.07
CA SER A 102 -2.08 -25.55 -7.20
C SER A 102 -3.01 -26.69 -6.81
N GLU A 103 -2.83 -27.30 -5.62
CA GLU A 103 -3.73 -28.36 -5.13
C GLU A 103 -5.15 -27.81 -4.89
N VAL A 104 -5.27 -26.60 -4.30
CA VAL A 104 -6.56 -25.93 -4.11
C VAL A 104 -7.26 -25.68 -5.45
N ALA A 105 -6.53 -25.19 -6.47
CA ALA A 105 -7.09 -24.92 -7.79
C ALA A 105 -7.62 -26.18 -8.48
N GLU A 106 -7.04 -27.34 -8.17
CA GLU A 106 -7.49 -28.64 -8.67
C GLU A 106 -8.51 -29.33 -7.73
N ASN A 107 -9.03 -28.61 -6.72
CA ASN A 107 -9.99 -29.10 -5.71
C ASN A 107 -9.49 -30.34 -4.94
N ARG A 108 -8.20 -30.36 -4.63
CA ARG A 108 -7.58 -31.48 -3.87
C ARG A 108 -7.36 -31.09 -2.43
N ASP A 109 -7.30 -32.12 -1.58
CA ASP A 109 -6.98 -31.97 -0.17
C ASP A 109 -5.50 -31.59 -0.03
N ALA A 110 -5.25 -30.50 0.69
CA ALA A 110 -3.91 -30.03 1.01
C ALA A 110 -3.93 -29.16 2.28
N GLY A 111 -2.75 -29.00 2.90
CA GLY A 111 -2.54 -28.15 4.06
C GLY A 111 -1.37 -27.18 3.85
N CYS A 112 -1.48 -26.00 4.43
CA CYS A 112 -0.41 -25.01 4.38
C CYS A 112 -0.50 -24.05 5.58
N THR A 113 0.63 -23.70 6.19
CA THR A 113 0.72 -22.60 7.16
C THR A 113 1.52 -21.46 6.58
N ILE A 114 0.97 -20.23 6.61
CA ILE A 114 1.66 -19.01 6.24
C ILE A 114 1.71 -18.08 7.45
N LEU A 115 2.89 -17.53 7.74
CA LEU A 115 3.14 -16.56 8.81
C LEU A 115 3.20 -15.15 8.21
N GLN A 116 2.35 -14.24 8.68
CA GLN A 116 2.39 -12.83 8.31
C GLN A 116 3.01 -12.03 9.45
N VAL A 117 4.23 -11.54 9.23
CA VAL A 117 5.06 -10.87 10.25
C VAL A 117 4.77 -9.38 10.26
N MET A 118 4.52 -8.83 11.47
CA MET A 118 4.29 -7.40 11.69
C MET A 118 5.58 -6.68 12.07
N TYR A 119 5.63 -5.38 11.85
CA TYR A 119 6.82 -4.56 12.19
C TYR A 119 7.00 -4.33 13.71
N ASP A 120 5.98 -4.58 14.51
CA ASP A 120 6.03 -4.54 15.97
C ASP A 120 6.50 -5.87 16.60
N LYS A 121 6.93 -6.83 15.77
CA LYS A 121 7.34 -8.19 16.14
C LYS A 121 6.20 -9.14 16.51
N SER A 122 4.96 -8.74 16.40
CA SER A 122 3.81 -9.65 16.41
C SER A 122 3.69 -10.37 15.06
N PHE A 123 2.87 -11.40 14.98
CA PHE A 123 2.56 -12.05 13.70
C PHE A 123 1.17 -12.68 13.72
N VAL A 124 0.64 -12.86 12.52
CA VAL A 124 -0.55 -13.68 12.29
C VAL A 124 -0.13 -15.00 11.64
N ARG A 125 -0.60 -16.09 12.17
CA ARG A 125 -0.49 -17.42 11.58
C ARG A 125 -1.81 -17.78 10.91
N PHE A 126 -1.74 -18.12 9.65
CA PHE A 126 -2.84 -18.67 8.89
C PHE A 126 -2.56 -20.15 8.61
N ASP A 127 -3.37 -21.04 9.18
CA ASP A 127 -3.37 -22.47 8.83
C ASP A 127 -4.51 -22.72 7.85
N PHE A 128 -4.16 -23.05 6.62
CA PHE A 128 -5.09 -23.35 5.54
C PHE A 128 -5.27 -24.84 5.37
N LYS A 129 -6.52 -25.28 5.18
CA LYS A 129 -6.86 -26.66 4.82
C LYS A 129 -7.86 -26.63 3.67
N SER A 130 -7.47 -27.18 2.53
CA SER A 130 -8.39 -27.39 1.41
C SER A 130 -9.10 -28.74 1.53
N GLY A 131 -10.37 -28.77 1.11
CA GLY A 131 -11.19 -29.98 1.07
C GLY A 131 -12.41 -29.77 0.18
N GLY A 132 -12.48 -30.48 -0.95
CA GLY A 132 -13.47 -30.21 -1.98
C GLY A 132 -13.36 -28.76 -2.46
N ASN A 133 -14.48 -28.07 -2.65
CA ASN A 133 -14.48 -26.67 -3.12
C ASN A 133 -14.34 -25.65 -1.98
N ASN A 134 -13.71 -25.99 -0.87
CA ASN A 134 -13.65 -25.12 0.30
C ASN A 134 -12.23 -25.00 0.83
N VAL A 135 -11.89 -23.83 1.36
CA VAL A 135 -10.69 -23.62 2.17
C VAL A 135 -11.13 -23.20 3.57
N MET A 136 -10.71 -23.99 4.55
CA MET A 136 -10.87 -23.67 5.97
C MET A 136 -9.62 -22.95 6.44
N ILE A 137 -9.79 -21.92 7.23
CA ILE A 137 -8.72 -21.07 7.75
C ILE A 137 -8.80 -21.04 9.26
N THR A 138 -7.70 -21.40 9.92
CA THR A 138 -7.50 -21.08 11.34
C THR A 138 -6.52 -19.90 11.39
N ARG A 139 -7.00 -18.76 11.86
CA ARG A 139 -6.20 -17.53 12.03
C ARG A 139 -5.85 -17.39 13.50
N ARG A 140 -4.57 -17.30 13.81
CA ARG A 140 -4.06 -17.05 15.18
C ARG A 140 -3.21 -15.79 15.19
N PHE A 141 -3.42 -14.94 16.20
CA PHE A 141 -2.62 -13.75 16.41
C PHE A 141 -1.71 -13.93 17.61
N TYR A 142 -0.41 -13.72 17.40
CA TYR A 142 0.63 -13.85 18.43
C TYR A 142 1.29 -12.51 18.69
N VAL A 143 1.47 -12.20 19.97
CA VAL A 143 2.27 -11.05 20.43
C VAL A 143 3.41 -11.52 21.31
N ARG A 144 4.48 -10.74 21.38
CA ARG A 144 5.63 -11.05 22.23
C ARG A 144 5.52 -10.35 23.56
N GLU A 145 5.35 -11.11 24.65
CA GLU A 145 5.27 -10.64 26.03
C GLU A 145 6.32 -11.34 26.88
N ASN A 146 7.11 -10.57 27.65
CA ASN A 146 8.16 -11.11 28.53
C ASN A 146 9.11 -12.10 27.81
N ASN A 147 9.49 -11.78 26.58
CA ASN A 147 10.31 -12.60 25.69
C ASN A 147 9.72 -13.95 25.25
N CYS A 148 8.44 -14.18 25.45
CA CYS A 148 7.72 -15.36 24.99
C CYS A 148 6.59 -14.95 24.03
N PHE A 149 6.25 -15.83 23.07
CA PHE A 149 5.08 -15.61 22.24
C PHE A 149 3.83 -16.10 22.94
N VAL A 150 2.81 -15.22 22.94
CA VAL A 150 1.50 -15.50 23.55
C VAL A 150 0.44 -15.37 22.46
N GLU A 151 -0.34 -16.42 22.27
CA GLU A 151 -1.52 -16.39 21.42
C GLU A 151 -2.58 -15.50 22.08
N LYS A 152 -3.07 -14.50 21.35
CA LYS A 152 -4.08 -13.55 21.82
C LYS A 152 -5.47 -13.85 21.29
N ASN A 153 -5.55 -14.42 20.10
CA ASN A 153 -6.82 -14.71 19.46
C ASN A 153 -6.68 -15.89 18.49
N GLU A 154 -7.68 -16.76 18.49
CA GLU A 154 -7.86 -17.81 17.50
C GLU A 154 -9.25 -17.68 16.87
N GLU A 155 -9.31 -17.76 15.57
CA GLU A 155 -10.54 -17.75 14.79
C GLU A 155 -10.52 -18.87 13.76
N ASN A 156 -11.62 -19.62 13.67
CA ASN A 156 -11.82 -20.68 12.69
C ASN A 156 -12.97 -20.31 11.76
N TYR A 157 -12.70 -20.22 10.47
CA TYR A 157 -13.72 -19.86 9.49
C TYR A 157 -13.44 -20.51 8.13
N LYS A 158 -14.51 -20.63 7.33
CA LYS A 158 -14.40 -20.93 5.92
C LYS A 158 -14.10 -19.63 5.19
N ALA A 159 -13.16 -19.65 4.24
CA ALA A 159 -12.93 -18.52 3.35
C ALA A 159 -14.26 -18.15 2.66
N TYR A 160 -14.68 -16.90 2.81
CA TYR A 160 -15.85 -16.35 2.13
C TYR A 160 -15.55 -16.12 0.65
N THR A 161 -14.40 -15.52 0.39
CA THR A 161 -13.78 -15.46 -0.94
C THR A 161 -12.39 -16.08 -0.87
N TRP A 162 -11.89 -16.57 -2.00
CA TRP A 162 -10.57 -17.15 -2.17
C TRP A 162 -10.12 -17.00 -3.61
N LYS A 163 -9.01 -16.30 -3.84
CA LYS A 163 -8.53 -16.03 -5.19
C LYS A 163 -7.01 -15.91 -5.22
N TYR A 164 -6.37 -16.62 -6.15
CA TYR A 164 -4.97 -16.42 -6.46
C TYR A 164 -4.86 -15.80 -7.84
N THR A 165 -4.32 -14.59 -7.92
CA THR A 165 -4.19 -13.82 -9.16
C THR A 165 -3.11 -12.75 -9.02
N ASP A 166 -2.44 -12.40 -10.12
CA ASP A 166 -1.43 -11.34 -10.20
C ASP A 166 -0.30 -11.49 -9.15
N GLY A 167 0.02 -12.74 -8.78
CA GLY A 167 1.04 -13.04 -7.78
C GLY A 167 0.61 -12.88 -6.33
N TYR A 168 -0.67 -12.61 -6.07
CA TYR A 168 -1.24 -12.46 -4.75
C TYR A 168 -2.26 -13.54 -4.42
N LEU A 169 -2.24 -14.03 -3.20
CA LEU A 169 -3.33 -14.78 -2.59
C LEU A 169 -4.23 -13.79 -1.85
N PHE A 170 -5.47 -13.66 -2.34
CA PHE A 170 -6.54 -12.90 -1.69
C PHE A 170 -7.53 -13.84 -1.02
N PHE A 171 -7.98 -13.47 0.17
CA PHE A 171 -9.09 -14.17 0.84
C PHE A 171 -9.81 -13.24 1.80
N GLU A 172 -11.08 -13.57 2.05
CA GLU A 172 -11.96 -12.79 2.90
C GLU A 172 -12.58 -13.68 3.97
N ARG A 173 -12.74 -13.12 5.16
CA ARG A 173 -13.58 -13.65 6.23
C ARG A 173 -14.96 -13.01 6.13
N TYR A 174 -16.04 -13.83 6.14
CA TYR A 174 -17.39 -13.30 6.17
C TYR A 174 -17.61 -12.40 7.40
N ARG A 175 -18.21 -11.25 7.20
CA ARG A 175 -18.63 -10.33 8.25
C ARG A 175 -20.08 -9.95 8.08
N MET A 176 -20.78 -9.83 9.19
CA MET A 176 -22.12 -9.25 9.19
C MET A 176 -22.05 -7.74 8.92
N GLY A 177 -23.05 -7.20 8.23
CA GLY A 177 -23.15 -5.77 8.01
C GLY A 177 -23.14 -4.99 9.34
N GLY A 178 -22.43 -3.84 9.39
CA GLY A 178 -22.31 -3.01 10.58
C GLY A 178 -21.20 -3.44 11.56
N TYR A 179 -20.31 -4.32 11.14
CA TYR A 179 -19.15 -4.68 11.94
C TYR A 179 -18.03 -3.64 11.77
N ASP A 180 -17.59 -3.02 12.86
CA ASP A 180 -16.57 -1.95 12.86
C ASP A 180 -15.16 -2.45 13.26
N GLY A 181 -14.92 -3.76 13.29
CA GLY A 181 -13.62 -4.34 13.65
C GLY A 181 -12.63 -4.37 12.49
N ASP A 182 -11.53 -5.15 12.67
CA ASP A 182 -10.44 -5.30 11.70
C ASP A 182 -10.91 -5.65 10.29
N SER A 183 -10.14 -5.30 9.25
CA SER A 183 -10.43 -5.69 7.87
C SER A 183 -10.70 -7.20 7.74
N ALA A 184 -11.72 -7.54 6.95
CA ALA A 184 -12.03 -8.93 6.62
C ALA A 184 -11.13 -9.47 5.51
N TYR A 185 -10.53 -8.57 4.75
CA TYR A 185 -9.76 -8.86 3.55
C TYR A 185 -8.30 -9.04 3.89
N THR A 186 -7.65 -9.94 3.17
CA THR A 186 -6.22 -10.20 3.30
C THR A 186 -5.61 -10.42 1.92
N ALA A 187 -4.48 -9.78 1.65
CA ALA A 187 -3.65 -10.01 0.47
C ALA A 187 -2.25 -10.43 0.90
N LEU A 188 -1.80 -11.59 0.47
CA LEU A 188 -0.45 -12.10 0.67
C LEU A 188 0.25 -12.18 -0.68
N ARG A 189 1.39 -11.47 -0.84
CA ARG A 189 2.20 -11.59 -2.04
C ARG A 189 2.98 -12.90 -2.01
N VAL A 190 2.65 -13.81 -2.93
CA VAL A 190 3.29 -15.12 -3.06
C VAL A 190 4.41 -15.07 -4.10
N GLU A 191 4.13 -14.61 -5.32
CA GLU A 191 5.17 -14.48 -6.35
C GLU A 191 6.23 -13.46 -5.98
N PRO A 192 7.51 -13.79 -6.14
CA PRO A 192 8.58 -12.84 -5.82
C PRO A 192 8.56 -11.62 -6.74
N LEU A 193 8.99 -10.47 -6.19
CA LEU A 193 9.19 -9.23 -6.94
C LEU A 193 10.65 -8.78 -6.76
N ASP A 194 11.25 -8.20 -7.80
CA ASP A 194 12.60 -7.65 -7.72
C ASP A 194 12.68 -6.56 -6.62
N GLU A 195 13.62 -6.69 -5.71
CA GLU A 195 13.82 -5.72 -4.63
C GLU A 195 14.09 -4.31 -5.15
N LYS A 196 14.70 -4.15 -6.32
CA LYS A 196 14.91 -2.84 -6.94
C LYS A 196 13.58 -2.13 -7.22
N LEU A 197 12.55 -2.86 -7.67
CA LEU A 197 11.22 -2.29 -7.91
C LEU A 197 10.56 -1.87 -6.60
N ARG A 198 10.73 -2.66 -5.53
CA ARG A 198 10.24 -2.28 -4.19
C ARG A 198 10.94 -1.04 -3.63
N VAL A 199 12.26 -0.91 -3.86
CA VAL A 199 13.01 0.29 -3.48
C VAL A 199 12.45 1.51 -4.21
N LEU A 200 12.20 1.42 -5.53
CA LEU A 200 11.58 2.49 -6.32
C LEU A 200 10.17 2.81 -5.85
N ASN A 201 9.38 1.79 -5.52
CA ASN A 201 8.04 1.96 -4.96
C ASN A 201 8.06 2.75 -3.65
N ARG A 202 8.91 2.35 -2.70
CA ARG A 202 9.07 3.03 -1.41
C ARG A 202 9.57 4.46 -1.57
N LYS A 203 10.56 4.68 -2.46
CA LYS A 203 11.17 6.00 -2.67
C LYS A 203 10.20 6.99 -3.33
N TYR A 204 9.45 6.55 -4.35
CA TYR A 204 8.73 7.48 -5.22
C TYR A 204 7.21 7.42 -5.10
N ILE A 205 6.62 6.28 -4.77
CA ILE A 205 5.17 6.11 -4.91
C ILE A 205 4.47 5.95 -3.56
N LYS A 206 4.96 5.03 -2.71
CA LYS A 206 4.27 4.62 -1.48
C LYS A 206 3.99 5.77 -0.50
N THR A 207 4.89 6.76 -0.42
CA THR A 207 4.75 7.90 0.52
C THR A 207 3.51 8.75 0.23
N ILE A 208 3.14 8.89 -1.04
CA ILE A 208 1.91 9.59 -1.45
C ILE A 208 0.75 8.61 -1.52
N GLY A 209 0.94 7.47 -2.18
CA GLY A 209 -0.09 6.45 -2.37
C GLY A 209 -1.34 6.99 -3.05
N TYR A 210 -2.49 6.42 -2.69
CA TYR A 210 -3.78 6.76 -3.32
C TYR A 210 -4.81 7.28 -2.32
N ASP A 211 -4.47 7.36 -1.03
CA ASP A 211 -5.41 7.80 -0.01
C ASP A 211 -5.68 9.28 -0.11
N SER A 212 -6.96 9.60 -0.26
CA SER A 212 -7.49 10.98 -0.21
C SER A 212 -6.80 11.98 -1.15
N ASN A 213 -6.15 11.50 -2.22
CA ASN A 213 -5.51 12.35 -3.23
C ASN A 213 -5.68 11.79 -4.65
N ASN A 214 -5.45 12.66 -5.64
CA ASN A 214 -5.61 12.29 -7.04
C ASN A 214 -4.32 12.36 -7.87
N LEU A 215 -3.16 12.47 -7.25
CA LEU A 215 -1.89 12.65 -7.97
C LEU A 215 -1.63 11.50 -8.97
N PHE A 216 -1.86 10.25 -8.54
CA PHE A 216 -1.60 9.07 -9.35
C PHE A 216 -2.85 8.47 -10.01
N THR A 217 -4.03 9.05 -9.73
CA THR A 217 -5.30 8.59 -10.32
C THR A 217 -5.81 9.51 -11.42
N THR A 218 -5.05 10.57 -11.75
CA THR A 218 -5.37 11.56 -12.77
C THR A 218 -4.23 11.67 -13.78
N ASN A 219 -4.56 11.84 -15.07
CA ASN A 219 -3.57 12.12 -16.11
C ASN A 219 -3.14 13.58 -16.04
N TRP A 220 -1.85 13.79 -15.92
CA TRP A 220 -1.23 15.13 -15.92
C TRP A 220 0.22 15.06 -16.41
N ASP A 221 0.70 16.15 -16.95
CA ASP A 221 2.09 16.42 -17.29
C ASP A 221 2.41 17.91 -17.06
N GLU A 222 3.63 18.33 -17.35
CA GLU A 222 4.09 19.70 -17.20
C GLU A 222 3.20 20.75 -17.90
N SER A 223 2.52 20.36 -18.99
CA SER A 223 1.63 21.24 -19.76
C SER A 223 0.21 21.34 -19.21
N ASP A 224 -0.23 20.39 -18.38
CA ASP A 224 -1.59 20.31 -17.82
C ASP A 224 -1.59 19.84 -16.36
N MET A 225 -1.19 20.71 -15.47
CA MET A 225 -1.16 20.47 -14.02
C MET A 225 -2.41 20.93 -13.28
N ASN A 226 -3.39 21.51 -13.98
CA ASN A 226 -4.60 22.05 -13.34
C ASN A 226 -5.56 20.98 -12.78
N LYS A 227 -5.36 19.71 -13.12
CA LYS A 227 -6.21 18.58 -12.67
C LYS A 227 -5.80 18.03 -11.32
N ILE A 228 -4.63 18.40 -10.82
CA ILE A 228 -4.13 17.95 -9.51
C ILE A 228 -4.86 18.73 -8.42
N ASN A 229 -5.36 18.01 -7.41
CA ASN A 229 -5.84 18.63 -6.19
C ASN A 229 -4.67 18.86 -5.23
N TYR A 230 -4.12 20.05 -5.25
CA TYR A 230 -2.95 20.40 -4.45
C TYR A 230 -3.21 20.36 -2.94
N TYR A 231 -4.42 20.66 -2.51
CA TYR A 231 -4.77 20.54 -1.08
C TYR A 231 -4.59 19.12 -0.55
N ASP A 232 -4.90 18.13 -1.38
CA ASP A 232 -4.86 16.73 -0.97
C ASP A 232 -3.43 16.17 -0.86
N ILE A 233 -2.49 16.68 -1.66
CA ILE A 233 -1.10 16.22 -1.65
C ILE A 233 -0.18 17.04 -0.72
N TYR A 234 -0.67 18.17 -0.17
CA TYR A 234 0.14 19.11 0.60
C TYR A 234 0.83 18.43 1.80
N GLU A 235 0.09 17.71 2.63
CA GLU A 235 0.62 17.10 3.85
C GLU A 235 1.65 16.01 3.54
N ALA A 236 1.43 15.20 2.49
CA ALA A 236 2.37 14.17 2.06
C ALA A 236 3.67 14.80 1.55
N LEU A 237 3.58 15.81 0.67
CA LEU A 237 4.75 16.53 0.15
C LEU A 237 5.48 17.32 1.24
N TYR A 238 4.75 17.90 2.20
CA TYR A 238 5.34 18.59 3.35
C TYR A 238 6.19 17.62 4.18
N LYS A 239 5.64 16.45 4.50
CA LYS A 239 6.36 15.41 5.24
C LYS A 239 7.58 14.89 4.48
N MET A 240 7.47 14.73 3.16
CA MET A 240 8.60 14.33 2.31
C MET A 240 9.72 15.39 2.34
N LYS A 241 9.36 16.68 2.29
CA LYS A 241 10.32 17.79 2.25
C LYS A 241 11.02 18.03 3.58
N TYR A 242 10.28 17.99 4.68
CA TYR A 242 10.76 18.42 6.00
C TYR A 242 11.03 17.28 6.98
N GLY A 243 10.66 16.04 6.64
CA GLY A 243 10.81 14.86 7.50
C GLY A 243 9.88 14.83 8.70
N VAL A 244 8.94 15.76 8.79
CA VAL A 244 7.96 15.89 9.89
C VAL A 244 6.56 16.14 9.32
N SER A 245 5.53 15.77 10.09
CA SER A 245 4.14 16.04 9.70
C SER A 245 3.89 17.56 9.58
N SER A 246 2.96 17.94 8.69
CA SER A 246 2.51 19.31 8.58
C SER A 246 1.94 19.81 9.91
N PRO A 247 2.30 21.02 10.37
CA PRO A 247 1.70 21.62 11.54
C PRO A 247 0.27 22.15 11.28
N TYR A 248 -0.19 22.12 10.02
CA TYR A 248 -1.48 22.65 9.58
C TYR A 248 -2.51 21.52 9.44
N SER A 249 -2.77 20.80 10.54
CA SER A 249 -3.53 19.55 10.52
C SER A 249 -4.73 19.55 11.49
N GLU A 250 -5.08 20.70 12.12
CA GLU A 250 -6.24 20.79 13.01
C GLU A 250 -7.53 20.86 12.18
N GLU A 251 -8.45 19.95 12.44
CA GLU A 251 -9.75 19.87 11.77
C GLU A 251 -10.61 21.08 12.08
N GLY A 252 -11.33 21.60 11.09
CA GLY A 252 -12.19 22.77 11.25
C GLY A 252 -11.44 24.11 11.28
N VAL A 253 -10.13 24.10 11.05
CA VAL A 253 -9.30 25.32 10.99
C VAL A 253 -9.01 25.72 9.55
N THR A 254 -9.15 26.99 9.26
CA THR A 254 -8.69 27.63 8.02
C THR A 254 -7.32 28.27 8.26
N TYR A 255 -6.30 27.76 7.58
CA TYR A 255 -4.94 28.30 7.62
C TYR A 255 -4.74 29.28 6.48
N MET A 256 -4.19 30.46 6.78
CA MET A 256 -3.69 31.42 5.79
C MET A 256 -2.16 31.31 5.78
N ILE A 257 -1.60 30.68 4.75
CA ILE A 257 -0.18 30.35 4.65
C ILE A 257 0.49 31.30 3.66
N GLU A 258 1.63 31.88 4.04
CA GLU A 258 2.42 32.76 3.16
C GLU A 258 2.77 32.04 1.84
N GLY A 259 2.58 32.75 0.71
CA GLY A 259 2.62 32.17 -0.63
C GLY A 259 3.88 31.37 -0.91
N LYS A 260 5.06 31.93 -0.60
CA LYS A 260 6.33 31.23 -0.86
C LYS A 260 6.54 29.98 0.00
N LEU A 261 6.00 29.95 1.22
CA LEU A 261 6.08 28.76 2.06
C LEU A 261 5.22 27.63 1.49
N TYR A 262 4.01 27.97 1.06
CA TYR A 262 3.08 27.03 0.46
C TYR A 262 3.62 26.48 -0.87
N GLU A 263 4.03 27.36 -1.78
CA GLU A 263 4.52 27.01 -3.12
C GLU A 263 5.77 26.13 -3.10
N LYS A 264 6.73 26.42 -2.19
CA LYS A 264 7.96 25.61 -2.05
C LYS A 264 7.73 24.14 -1.78
N VAL A 265 6.61 23.77 -1.17
CA VAL A 265 6.28 22.37 -0.89
C VAL A 265 6.03 21.62 -2.19
N PHE A 266 5.28 22.25 -3.11
CA PHE A 266 4.96 21.63 -4.40
C PHE A 266 6.13 21.71 -5.39
N GLN A 267 6.76 22.88 -5.51
CA GLN A 267 7.85 23.13 -6.47
C GLN A 267 9.11 22.31 -6.18
N GLU A 268 9.20 21.67 -5.02
CA GLU A 268 10.25 20.68 -4.74
C GLU A 268 10.09 19.42 -5.57
N TYR A 269 8.84 18.97 -5.74
CA TYR A 269 8.51 17.66 -6.30
C TYR A 269 7.72 17.70 -7.60
N LEU A 270 7.22 18.86 -8.02
CA LEU A 270 6.38 19.04 -9.19
C LEU A 270 6.85 20.23 -10.03
N PRO A 271 6.85 20.17 -11.36
CA PRO A 271 7.20 21.27 -12.25
C PRO A 271 6.06 22.30 -12.34
N VAL A 272 5.53 22.73 -11.21
CA VAL A 272 4.36 23.61 -11.13
C VAL A 272 4.77 25.07 -10.92
N SER A 273 4.20 25.96 -11.72
CA SER A 273 4.43 27.40 -11.58
C SER A 273 3.55 28.02 -10.49
N THR A 274 4.01 29.16 -9.93
CA THR A 274 3.20 29.99 -9.04
C THR A 274 1.86 30.38 -9.66
N ASP A 275 1.82 30.72 -10.95
CA ASP A 275 0.59 31.10 -11.64
C ASP A 275 -0.45 29.97 -11.64
N VAL A 276 -0.03 28.72 -11.86
CA VAL A 276 -0.92 27.56 -11.78
C VAL A 276 -1.43 27.38 -10.35
N LEU A 277 -0.55 27.42 -9.36
CA LEU A 277 -0.94 27.27 -7.95
C LEU A 277 -1.93 28.35 -7.51
N GLN A 278 -1.73 29.61 -7.91
CA GLN A 278 -2.64 30.71 -7.60
C GLN A 278 -3.98 30.61 -8.31
N HIS A 279 -4.02 29.96 -9.48
CA HIS A 279 -5.24 29.78 -10.25
C HIS A 279 -6.13 28.66 -9.69
N VAL A 280 -5.52 27.54 -9.26
CA VAL A 280 -6.26 26.34 -8.83
C VAL A 280 -6.55 26.29 -7.34
N ASN A 281 -5.85 27.09 -6.53
CA ASN A 281 -6.07 27.19 -5.08
C ASN A 281 -6.70 28.53 -4.71
N VAL A 282 -7.29 28.60 -3.52
CA VAL A 282 -7.78 29.89 -2.99
C VAL A 282 -6.60 30.73 -2.56
N TYR A 283 -6.33 31.80 -3.31
CA TYR A 283 -5.21 32.71 -3.10
C TYR A 283 -5.67 34.15 -2.86
N ASP A 284 -5.29 34.72 -1.72
CA ASP A 284 -5.50 36.12 -1.42
C ASP A 284 -4.34 36.96 -1.98
N VAL A 285 -4.61 37.64 -3.09
CA VAL A 285 -3.62 38.47 -3.79
C VAL A 285 -3.15 39.66 -2.91
N SER A 286 -4.03 40.23 -2.09
CA SER A 286 -3.73 41.37 -1.25
C SER A 286 -2.79 41.03 -0.11
N ARG A 287 -2.96 39.85 0.48
CA ARG A 287 -2.15 39.32 1.58
C ARG A 287 -0.99 38.45 1.09
N GLN A 288 -0.99 38.04 -0.17
CA GLN A 288 -0.06 37.07 -0.75
C GLN A 288 -0.06 35.74 -0.01
N MET A 289 -1.25 35.23 0.34
CA MET A 289 -1.44 34.03 1.12
C MET A 289 -2.38 33.04 0.45
N TYR A 290 -2.12 31.75 0.66
CA TYR A 290 -3.03 30.68 0.29
C TYR A 290 -3.91 30.28 1.48
N GLN A 291 -5.18 30.08 1.20
CA GLN A 291 -6.07 29.41 2.14
C GLN A 291 -5.81 27.92 2.07
N TYR A 292 -5.65 27.27 3.23
CA TYR A 292 -5.50 25.84 3.35
C TYR A 292 -6.42 25.31 4.46
N ARG A 293 -7.04 24.18 4.21
CA ARG A 293 -7.86 23.44 5.18
C ARG A 293 -7.46 21.98 5.09
N THR A 294 -7.17 21.32 6.20
CA THR A 294 -6.94 19.89 6.22
C THR A 294 -8.25 19.13 6.01
N ARG A 295 -8.18 17.88 5.56
CA ARG A 295 -9.35 16.98 5.57
C ARG A 295 -9.72 16.64 7.01
N GLY A 296 -11.02 16.54 7.26
CA GLY A 296 -11.59 16.21 8.57
C GLY A 296 -12.58 15.05 8.49
N MET A 297 -13.31 14.83 9.56
CA MET A 297 -14.28 13.75 9.71
C MET A 297 -15.33 13.73 8.59
N PHE A 298 -15.66 14.88 8.01
CA PHE A 298 -16.74 15.01 7.03
C PHE A 298 -16.30 14.81 5.58
N ASP A 299 -15.00 14.85 5.28
CA ASP A 299 -14.45 14.66 3.93
C ASP A 299 -13.31 13.63 3.82
N HIS A 300 -13.03 12.88 4.89
CA HIS A 300 -12.21 11.68 4.78
C HIS A 300 -12.90 10.59 3.95
N SER A 301 -12.09 9.74 3.32
CA SER A 301 -12.59 8.53 2.70
C SER A 301 -13.34 7.68 3.71
N VAL A 302 -14.52 7.21 3.35
CA VAL A 302 -15.34 6.32 4.22
C VAL A 302 -14.92 4.85 4.13
N THR A 303 -13.99 4.52 3.25
CA THR A 303 -13.49 3.16 3.11
C THR A 303 -12.10 3.03 3.73
N PRO A 304 -11.90 2.08 4.67
CA PRO A 304 -10.58 1.80 5.21
C PRO A 304 -9.67 1.04 4.22
N LEU A 305 -10.19 0.68 3.03
CA LEU A 305 -9.55 -0.20 2.08
C LEU A 305 -9.17 0.58 0.82
N VAL A 306 -8.21 1.46 0.99
CA VAL A 306 -7.56 2.15 -0.12
C VAL A 306 -6.57 1.18 -0.79
N PRO A 307 -6.56 1.06 -2.11
CA PRO A 307 -5.53 0.27 -2.79
C PRO A 307 -4.12 0.75 -2.45
N PHE A 308 -3.16 -0.15 -2.45
CA PHE A 308 -1.75 0.22 -2.25
C PHE A 308 -0.94 0.06 -3.55
N PRO A 309 0.10 0.88 -3.76
CA PRO A 309 0.88 0.85 -4.99
C PRO A 309 1.95 -0.24 -4.96
N GLU A 310 2.16 -0.87 -6.11
CA GLU A 310 3.26 -1.78 -6.38
C GLU A 310 3.91 -1.43 -7.71
N VAL A 311 5.18 -1.01 -7.70
CA VAL A 311 5.97 -0.83 -8.93
C VAL A 311 6.33 -2.20 -9.48
N VAL A 312 5.91 -2.48 -10.71
CA VAL A 312 6.08 -3.79 -11.35
C VAL A 312 7.06 -3.77 -12.52
N ASP A 313 7.39 -2.59 -13.03
CA ASP A 313 8.40 -2.38 -14.07
C ASP A 313 9.03 -0.98 -13.95
N ALA A 314 10.28 -0.85 -14.43
CA ALA A 314 11.01 0.40 -14.41
C ALA A 314 11.96 0.50 -15.61
N GLU A 315 11.92 1.63 -16.32
CA GLU A 315 12.78 1.95 -17.44
C GLU A 315 13.55 3.25 -17.22
N HIS A 316 14.87 3.20 -17.40
CA HIS A 316 15.72 4.40 -17.43
C HIS A 316 15.74 4.96 -18.85
N ASN A 317 15.21 6.15 -19.03
CA ASN A 317 15.09 6.79 -20.33
C ASN A 317 16.39 7.48 -20.77
N ALA A 318 16.54 7.67 -22.08
CA ALA A 318 17.74 8.30 -22.65
C ALA A 318 17.92 9.79 -22.23
N ASP A 319 16.85 10.45 -21.79
CA ASP A 319 16.83 11.82 -21.30
C ASP A 319 17.17 11.94 -19.79
N GLY A 320 17.47 10.82 -19.15
CA GLY A 320 17.82 10.76 -17.72
C GLY A 320 16.61 10.67 -16.80
N THR A 321 15.40 10.53 -17.31
CA THR A 321 14.21 10.26 -16.49
C THR A 321 14.05 8.76 -16.23
N ILE A 322 13.21 8.40 -15.26
CA ILE A 322 12.82 7.03 -14.96
C ILE A 322 11.31 6.91 -15.16
N THR A 323 10.89 5.94 -15.94
CA THR A 323 9.49 5.57 -16.11
C THR A 323 9.17 4.37 -15.24
N LEU A 324 8.17 4.48 -14.38
CA LEU A 324 7.68 3.40 -13.52
C LEU A 324 6.29 2.96 -13.98
N ILE A 325 6.09 1.65 -14.08
CA ILE A 325 4.75 1.06 -14.22
C ILE A 325 4.30 0.60 -12.84
N VAL A 326 3.17 1.12 -12.42
CA VAL A 326 2.64 0.92 -11.06
C VAL A 326 1.25 0.28 -11.13
N ASN A 327 1.09 -0.83 -10.46
CA ASN A 327 -0.20 -1.46 -10.23
C ASN A 327 -0.77 -0.99 -8.88
N ALA A 328 -2.06 -0.75 -8.83
CA ALA A 328 -2.80 -0.56 -7.60
C ALA A 328 -3.36 -1.91 -7.16
N VAL A 329 -2.87 -2.41 -6.04
CA VAL A 329 -3.32 -3.66 -5.44
C VAL A 329 -4.48 -3.37 -4.50
N SER A 330 -5.60 -4.07 -4.69
CA SER A 330 -6.79 -3.92 -3.85
C SER A 330 -7.14 -5.23 -3.17
N GLU A 331 -7.11 -5.22 -1.84
CA GLU A 331 -7.57 -6.35 -1.03
C GLU A 331 -9.08 -6.58 -1.21
N LYS A 332 -9.86 -5.48 -1.19
CA LYS A 332 -11.32 -5.50 -1.32
C LYS A 332 -11.79 -6.06 -2.68
N ASP A 333 -11.09 -5.70 -3.76
CA ASP A 333 -11.45 -6.13 -5.11
C ASP A 333 -10.76 -7.42 -5.52
N GLU A 334 -9.94 -8.00 -4.64
CA GLU A 334 -9.14 -9.20 -4.89
C GLU A 334 -8.38 -9.10 -6.21
N SER A 335 -7.67 -7.99 -6.38
CA SER A 335 -6.98 -7.65 -7.62
C SER A 335 -5.58 -7.10 -7.35
N GLY A 336 -4.58 -7.73 -7.97
CA GLY A 336 -3.22 -7.20 -8.00
C GLY A 336 -3.06 -6.05 -8.99
N ARG A 337 -4.14 -5.72 -9.76
CA ARG A 337 -4.16 -4.68 -10.81
C ARG A 337 -5.54 -4.05 -10.92
N LEU A 338 -6.03 -3.44 -9.82
CA LEU A 338 -7.30 -2.71 -9.86
C LEU A 338 -7.26 -1.60 -10.92
N PHE A 339 -6.15 -0.88 -10.96
CA PHE A 339 -5.77 -0.02 -12.06
C PHE A 339 -4.25 -0.03 -12.22
N THR A 340 -3.77 0.43 -13.38
CA THR A 340 -2.35 0.57 -13.67
C THR A 340 -2.10 1.99 -14.16
N HIS A 341 -1.04 2.61 -13.66
CA HIS A 341 -0.59 3.91 -14.13
C HIS A 341 0.92 3.92 -14.40
N LYS A 342 1.33 4.92 -15.15
CA LYS A 342 2.72 5.16 -15.52
C LYS A 342 3.15 6.49 -14.94
N VAL A 343 4.19 6.49 -14.12
CA VAL A 343 4.78 7.70 -13.53
C VAL A 343 6.14 7.93 -14.15
N THR A 344 6.40 9.14 -14.63
CA THR A 344 7.73 9.56 -15.05
C THR A 344 8.35 10.45 -13.99
N ILE A 345 9.59 10.16 -13.62
CA ILE A 345 10.33 10.78 -12.52
C ILE A 345 11.67 11.27 -13.08
N LYS A 346 12.09 12.45 -12.64
CA LYS A 346 13.42 13.00 -12.89
C LYS A 346 14.18 13.07 -11.58
N GLU A 347 15.29 12.35 -11.49
CA GLU A 347 16.18 12.47 -10.34
C GLU A 347 16.93 13.80 -10.37
N LYS A 348 17.12 14.38 -9.20
CA LYS A 348 17.86 15.61 -8.95
C LYS A 348 19.13 15.29 -8.14
N GLU A 349 20.01 16.25 -8.02
CA GLU A 349 21.16 16.13 -7.11
C GLU A 349 20.73 15.93 -5.65
N ASN A 350 21.61 15.36 -4.83
CA ASN A 350 21.39 15.11 -3.40
C ASN A 350 20.15 14.23 -3.07
N ASP A 351 19.93 13.17 -3.84
CA ASP A 351 18.81 12.23 -3.70
C ASP A 351 17.41 12.86 -3.87
N GLY A 352 17.35 14.11 -4.34
CA GLY A 352 16.10 14.77 -4.70
C GLY A 352 15.50 14.18 -5.97
N PHE A 353 14.21 14.45 -6.18
CA PHE A 353 13.53 14.05 -7.41
C PHE A 353 12.33 14.95 -7.70
N GLU A 354 11.78 14.80 -8.90
CA GLU A 354 10.61 15.51 -9.37
C GLU A 354 9.73 14.55 -10.17
N TYR A 355 8.44 14.57 -9.92
CA TYR A 355 7.47 13.91 -10.78
C TYR A 355 7.28 14.74 -12.06
N VAL A 356 7.39 14.12 -13.21
CA VAL A 356 7.28 14.78 -14.52
C VAL A 356 5.89 14.59 -15.11
N SER A 357 5.32 13.40 -14.96
CA SER A 357 3.98 13.06 -15.47
C SER A 357 3.39 11.86 -14.78
N ASN A 358 2.07 11.73 -14.88
CA ASN A 358 1.33 10.52 -14.57
C ASN A 358 0.29 10.23 -15.65
N ASP A 359 0.28 9.00 -16.17
CA ASP A 359 -0.70 8.51 -17.14
C ASP A 359 -1.43 7.28 -16.56
N VAL A 360 -2.72 7.34 -16.41
CA VAL A 360 -3.55 6.20 -16.05
C VAL A 360 -3.76 5.34 -17.28
N LEU A 361 -3.17 4.14 -17.29
CA LEU A 361 -3.19 3.22 -18.43
C LEU A 361 -4.47 2.38 -18.46
N THR A 362 -4.90 1.91 -17.30
CA THR A 362 -6.13 1.14 -17.13
C THR A 362 -6.83 1.57 -15.85
N MET A 363 -8.16 1.50 -15.84
CA MET A 363 -8.98 1.78 -14.65
C MET A 363 -9.97 0.64 -14.45
N GLY A 364 -10.17 0.23 -13.19
CA GLY A 364 -11.19 -0.73 -12.82
C GLY A 364 -12.61 -0.24 -13.13
N LYS A 365 -13.56 -1.17 -13.23
CA LYS A 365 -14.95 -0.85 -13.63
C LYS A 365 -15.67 0.10 -12.67
N GLU A 366 -15.33 0.05 -11.39
CA GLU A 366 -15.96 0.86 -10.33
C GLU A 366 -15.34 2.25 -10.19
N GLY A 367 -14.28 2.56 -10.96
CA GLY A 367 -13.58 3.83 -10.87
C GLY A 367 -12.84 3.99 -9.53
N ILE A 368 -12.72 5.24 -9.07
CA ILE A 368 -11.99 5.62 -7.85
C ILE A 368 -12.99 5.79 -6.70
N TYR A 369 -13.49 4.70 -6.15
CA TYR A 369 -14.53 4.71 -5.10
C TYR A 369 -13.99 5.07 -3.71
N TRP A 370 -12.67 5.06 -3.49
CA TRP A 370 -12.02 5.41 -2.22
C TRP A 370 -11.70 6.90 -2.09
N TYR A 371 -11.80 7.66 -3.18
CA TYR A 371 -11.63 9.12 -3.15
C TYR A 371 -12.95 9.80 -2.85
N ARG A 372 -12.92 10.79 -1.98
CA ARG A 372 -14.04 11.67 -1.70
C ARG A 372 -13.65 13.11 -2.01
N ASP A 373 -14.57 13.85 -2.65
CA ASP A 373 -14.37 15.27 -2.88
C ASP A 373 -14.25 16.01 -1.54
N ARG A 374 -13.46 17.07 -1.53
CA ARG A 374 -13.36 17.96 -0.37
C ARG A 374 -14.67 18.71 -0.17
N LEU A 375 -14.92 19.13 1.08
CA LEU A 375 -16.06 19.99 1.37
C LEU A 375 -16.00 21.25 0.53
N SER A 376 -17.11 21.60 -0.11
CA SER A 376 -17.32 22.93 -0.66
C SER A 376 -17.35 23.97 0.46
N ASP A 377 -17.17 25.28 0.14
CA ASP A 377 -17.26 26.34 1.15
C ASP A 377 -18.59 26.34 1.90
N LYS A 378 -19.67 25.99 1.23
CA LYS A 378 -21.00 25.88 1.85
C LYS A 378 -21.06 24.75 2.88
N GLU A 379 -20.58 23.53 2.49
CA GLU A 379 -20.54 22.38 3.40
C GLU A 379 -19.58 22.63 4.56
N TRP A 380 -18.43 23.29 4.29
CA TRP A 380 -17.51 23.70 5.34
C TRP A 380 -18.20 24.59 6.38
N GLN A 381 -18.93 25.61 5.93
CA GLN A 381 -19.70 26.49 6.81
C GLN A 381 -20.82 25.74 7.55
N GLU A 382 -21.47 24.78 6.94
CA GLU A 382 -22.51 23.96 7.59
C GLU A 382 -21.94 23.09 8.71
N HIS A 383 -20.70 22.58 8.56
CA HIS A 383 -20.08 21.67 9.53
C HIS A 383 -19.23 22.38 10.58
N TYR A 384 -18.51 23.41 10.20
CA TYR A 384 -17.52 24.07 11.05
C TYR A 384 -17.80 25.56 11.32
N GLY A 385 -18.75 26.19 10.62
CA GLY A 385 -18.93 27.64 10.63
C GLY A 385 -19.10 28.28 12.00
N ASP A 386 -19.77 27.57 12.95
CA ASP A 386 -19.94 28.07 14.33
C ASP A 386 -18.66 27.98 15.17
N THR A 387 -17.67 27.19 14.73
CA THR A 387 -16.40 26.94 15.43
C THR A 387 -15.18 27.27 14.57
N GLU A 388 -15.41 27.86 13.39
CA GLU A 388 -14.33 28.17 12.45
C GLU A 388 -13.28 29.09 13.11
N LYS A 389 -12.03 28.64 13.01
CA LYS A 389 -10.87 29.37 13.49
C LYS A 389 -9.96 29.64 12.32
N THR A 390 -9.51 30.86 12.15
CA THR A 390 -8.51 31.22 11.17
C THR A 390 -7.15 31.38 11.85
N ILE A 391 -6.13 30.75 11.28
CA ILE A 391 -4.75 30.82 11.76
C ILE A 391 -3.88 31.32 10.62
N THR A 392 -3.16 32.43 10.84
CA THR A 392 -2.24 33.01 9.86
C THR A 392 -0.81 32.53 10.12
N ILE A 393 -0.10 32.13 9.06
CA ILE A 393 1.28 31.64 9.08
C ILE A 393 2.16 32.61 8.32
N ASN A 394 3.10 33.25 9.03
CA ASN A 394 4.00 34.24 8.46
C ASN A 394 5.17 33.60 7.67
N GLN A 395 5.96 34.43 7.01
CA GLN A 395 7.13 34.03 6.19
C GLN A 395 8.19 33.19 6.93
N ASN A 396 8.21 33.21 8.26
CA ASN A 396 9.13 32.43 9.08
C ASN A 396 8.51 31.09 9.53
N GLY A 397 7.27 30.78 9.09
CA GLY A 397 6.52 29.59 9.53
C GLY A 397 5.93 29.69 10.93
N ASN A 398 5.93 30.89 11.53
CA ASN A 398 5.35 31.09 12.86
C ASN A 398 3.85 31.33 12.75
N VAL A 399 3.10 30.72 13.65
CA VAL A 399 1.66 30.94 13.81
C VAL A 399 1.43 32.33 14.39
N ILE A 400 0.59 33.10 13.70
CA ILE A 400 0.02 34.34 14.22
C ILE A 400 -1.48 34.09 14.38
N ASP A 401 -1.96 34.10 15.61
CA ASP A 401 -3.39 33.97 15.88
C ASP A 401 -4.08 35.30 15.58
N ASP A 402 -4.83 35.35 14.48
CA ASP A 402 -5.56 36.58 14.07
C ASP A 402 -6.57 37.04 15.13
N SER A 403 -7.00 36.18 16.07
CA SER A 403 -7.90 36.54 17.17
C SER A 403 -7.23 37.35 18.27
N LEU A 404 -5.89 37.41 18.27
CA LEU A 404 -5.09 38.13 19.28
C LEU A 404 -4.49 39.45 18.76
N LEU A 405 -4.60 39.73 17.45
CA LEU A 405 -4.07 40.94 16.85
C LEU A 405 -5.15 42.01 16.86
N SER A 406 -4.85 43.17 17.46
CA SER A 406 -5.62 44.38 17.26
C SER A 406 -5.37 44.94 15.84
N ASP A 407 -6.33 45.69 15.29
CA ASP A 407 -6.21 46.32 13.95
C ASP A 407 -4.90 47.14 13.79
N ASP A 408 -4.35 47.70 14.86
CA ASP A 408 -3.09 48.42 14.90
C ASP A 408 -1.84 47.51 14.79
N GLU A 409 -1.90 46.23 15.23
CA GLU A 409 -0.79 45.28 15.09
C GLU A 409 -0.74 44.65 13.71
N MET A 410 -1.88 44.51 13.03
CA MET A 410 -1.94 44.07 11.64
C MET A 410 -1.29 45.05 10.66
N GLU A 411 -1.31 46.34 10.97
CA GLU A 411 -0.62 47.37 10.17
C GLU A 411 0.90 47.31 10.35
N ASN A 412 1.41 46.90 11.51
CA ASN A 412 2.85 46.80 11.79
C ASN A 412 3.52 45.56 11.24
N VAL A 413 2.77 44.48 10.98
CA VAL A 413 3.28 43.27 10.32
C VAL A 413 3.57 43.49 8.82
N LYS A 414 2.98 44.55 8.23
CA LYS A 414 3.21 44.97 6.84
C LYS A 414 4.55 45.67 6.56
N VAL A 415 5.35 45.95 7.58
CA VAL A 415 6.50 46.86 7.46
C VAL A 415 7.87 46.27 7.85
N ASN A 416 7.96 45.00 8.25
CA ASN A 416 9.26 44.41 8.59
C ASN A 416 9.60 43.19 7.71
#